data_205413202282f64280520359373e5ed3
#
_entry.id   205413202282f64280520359373e5ed3
#
_cell.length_a   1.000
_cell.length_b   1.000
_cell.length_c   1.000
_cell.angle_alpha   90.00
_cell.angle_beta   90.00
_cell.angle_gamma   90.00
#
_symmetry.space_group_name_H-M   'P 1'
#
loop_
_entity.id
_entity.type
_entity.pdbx_description
1 polymer ?
#
loop_
_entity_poly.entity_id
_entity_poly.type
_entity_poly.pdbx_seq_one_letter_code
_entity_poly.pdbx_strand_id
1 'polypeptide(L)'
;MKQEEDRIHSLVRREKGELLAKNELVSRSVIRLLIRDAIEAMEKAYAPYSHFKVGSALLTIKQKVYTGCNVENAAYSPSNCAERTAFFKAISEGEKDFAAIAIVGGKDGILQDYCPPCGVCRQVMREFVDPRKFLVIVAKSEEDYLVYFLEELLPISFGPDYIE
;
A
#
# COMPACT_ATOMS: atom_id res chain seq x y z
N MET A 1 2.12 -20.97 -17.41
CA MET A 1 1.62 -19.70 -16.85
C MET A 1 1.98 -19.57 -15.37
N LYS A 2 1.39 -20.35 -14.45
CA LYS A 2 1.66 -20.21 -13.00
C LYS A 2 3.15 -20.35 -12.60
N GLN A 3 3.90 -21.28 -13.24
CA GLN A 3 5.36 -21.45 -13.00
C GLN A 3 6.20 -20.27 -13.52
N GLU A 4 5.77 -19.61 -14.58
CA GLU A 4 6.43 -18.42 -15.14
C GLU A 4 6.17 -17.18 -14.26
N GLU A 5 4.94 -17.04 -13.76
CA GLU A 5 4.58 -15.99 -12.79
C GLU A 5 5.36 -16.14 -11.48
N ASP A 6 5.48 -17.37 -10.95
CA ASP A 6 6.26 -17.66 -9.74
C ASP A 6 7.75 -17.35 -9.94
N ARG A 7 8.28 -17.59 -11.15
CA ARG A 7 9.69 -17.30 -11.52
C ARG A 7 9.94 -15.79 -11.63
N ILE A 8 9.03 -15.06 -12.29
CA ILE A 8 9.10 -13.59 -12.39
C ILE A 8 9.00 -12.97 -10.99
N HIS A 9 8.07 -13.42 -10.17
CA HIS A 9 7.93 -12.95 -8.78
C HIS A 9 9.18 -13.24 -7.94
N SER A 10 9.85 -14.38 -8.15
CA SER A 10 11.09 -14.73 -7.43
C SER A 10 12.27 -13.85 -7.85
N LEU A 11 12.37 -13.48 -9.14
CA LEU A 11 13.39 -12.56 -9.65
C LEU A 11 13.18 -11.13 -9.13
N VAL A 12 11.94 -10.64 -9.19
CA VAL A 12 11.56 -9.34 -8.62
C VAL A 12 11.85 -9.27 -7.12
N ARG A 13 11.60 -10.35 -6.36
CA ARG A 13 11.94 -10.45 -4.93
C ARG A 13 13.46 -10.37 -4.68
N ARG A 14 14.29 -10.95 -5.55
CA ARG A 14 15.76 -10.96 -5.41
C ARG A 14 16.36 -9.58 -5.65
N GLU A 15 16.02 -8.93 -6.76
CA GLU A 15 16.54 -7.62 -7.12
C GLU A 15 16.10 -6.54 -6.11
N LYS A 16 14.85 -6.59 -5.65
CA LYS A 16 14.35 -5.66 -4.63
C LYS A 16 14.88 -5.94 -3.22
N GLY A 17 15.25 -7.18 -2.92
CA GLY A 17 15.94 -7.53 -1.68
C GLY A 17 17.26 -6.79 -1.52
N GLU A 18 18.03 -6.61 -2.60
CA GLU A 18 19.26 -5.84 -2.62
C GLU A 18 19.02 -4.33 -2.55
N LEU A 19 17.96 -3.84 -3.19
CA LEU A 19 17.56 -2.43 -3.15
C LEU A 19 17.08 -2.02 -1.75
N LEU A 20 16.28 -2.86 -1.10
CA LEU A 20 15.79 -2.65 0.26
C LEU A 20 16.90 -2.71 1.30
N ALA A 21 17.94 -3.52 1.07
CA ALA A 21 19.11 -3.58 1.95
C ALA A 21 19.92 -2.26 1.98
N LYS A 22 19.76 -1.42 0.96
CA LYS A 22 20.40 -0.11 0.82
C LYS A 22 19.48 1.06 1.19
N ASN A 23 18.20 0.81 1.46
CA ASN A 23 17.24 1.84 1.84
C ASN A 23 17.23 2.02 3.36
N GLU A 24 17.83 3.10 3.85
CA GLU A 24 17.89 3.40 5.29
C GLU A 24 16.53 3.68 5.92
N LEU A 25 15.55 4.17 5.13
CA LEU A 25 14.21 4.52 5.62
C LEU A 25 13.26 3.32 5.71
N VAL A 26 13.39 2.34 4.80
CA VAL A 26 12.44 1.23 4.65
C VAL A 26 13.19 -0.11 4.69
N SER A 27 13.73 -0.45 5.87
CA SER A 27 14.37 -1.75 6.11
C SER A 27 13.34 -2.88 6.18
N ARG A 28 13.80 -4.13 6.13
CA ARG A 28 12.93 -5.32 6.30
C ARG A 28 12.17 -5.32 7.62
N SER A 29 12.77 -4.83 8.70
CA SER A 29 12.11 -4.70 10.00
C SER A 29 10.98 -3.67 9.96
N VAL A 30 11.20 -2.53 9.28
CA VAL A 30 10.17 -1.51 9.07
C VAL A 30 9.02 -2.07 8.22
N ILE A 31 9.31 -2.82 7.15
CA ILE A 31 8.27 -3.46 6.33
C ILE A 31 7.38 -4.38 7.17
N ARG A 32 7.98 -5.22 8.02
CA ARG A 32 7.21 -6.11 8.91
C ARG A 32 6.33 -5.34 9.89
N LEU A 33 6.84 -4.26 10.48
CA LEU A 33 6.05 -3.39 11.33
C LEU A 33 4.86 -2.78 10.57
N LEU A 34 5.09 -2.26 9.37
CA LEU A 34 4.01 -1.70 8.54
C LEU A 34 2.96 -2.75 8.18
N ILE A 35 3.37 -3.98 7.86
CA ILE A 35 2.42 -5.06 7.57
C ILE A 35 1.58 -5.39 8.80
N ARG A 36 2.20 -5.47 9.98
CA ARG A 36 1.49 -5.69 11.24
C ARG A 36 0.48 -4.58 11.54
N ASP A 37 0.89 -3.33 11.39
CA ASP A 37 0.01 -2.18 11.58
C ASP A 37 -1.15 -2.17 10.57
N ALA A 38 -0.90 -2.60 9.32
CA ALA A 38 -1.94 -2.75 8.31
C ALA A 38 -2.93 -3.87 8.65
N ILE A 39 -2.45 -5.02 9.16
CA ILE A 39 -3.31 -6.12 9.64
C ILE A 39 -4.20 -5.63 10.79
N GLU A 40 -3.63 -4.94 11.77
CA GLU A 40 -4.39 -4.37 12.88
C GLU A 40 -5.43 -3.34 12.43
N ALA A 41 -5.08 -2.51 11.43
CA ALA A 41 -6.02 -1.55 10.84
C ALA A 41 -7.17 -2.25 10.10
N MET A 42 -6.92 -3.37 9.43
CA MET A 42 -7.92 -4.15 8.70
C MET A 42 -9.03 -4.67 9.62
N GLU A 43 -8.73 -4.97 10.89
CA GLU A 43 -9.74 -5.41 11.85
C GLU A 43 -10.86 -4.37 12.07
N LYS A 44 -10.54 -3.09 11.87
CA LYS A 44 -11.46 -1.95 12.00
C LYS A 44 -12.25 -1.65 10.74
N ALA A 45 -12.07 -2.40 9.66
CA ALA A 45 -12.74 -2.18 8.38
C ALA A 45 -14.26 -2.27 8.50
N TYR A 46 -14.95 -1.30 7.90
CA TYR A 46 -16.39 -1.31 7.75
C TYR A 46 -16.75 -1.77 6.33
N ALA A 47 -16.98 -3.06 6.17
CA ALA A 47 -17.20 -3.71 4.87
C ALA A 47 -18.46 -4.61 4.88
N PRO A 48 -19.67 -4.07 5.17
CA PRO A 48 -20.89 -4.88 5.33
C PRO A 48 -21.44 -5.40 4.00
N TYR A 49 -21.03 -4.85 2.86
CA TYR A 49 -21.57 -5.21 1.54
C TYR A 49 -20.68 -6.21 0.81
N SER A 50 -19.39 -5.92 0.71
CA SER A 50 -18.42 -6.79 0.03
C SER A 50 -17.89 -7.91 0.90
N HIS A 51 -17.91 -7.74 2.22
CA HIS A 51 -17.18 -8.56 3.19
C HIS A 51 -15.68 -8.64 2.90
N PHE A 52 -15.15 -7.70 2.10
CA PHE A 52 -13.72 -7.62 1.77
C PHE A 52 -13.07 -6.53 2.62
N LYS A 53 -12.35 -6.95 3.65
CA LYS A 53 -11.66 -6.06 4.58
C LYS A 53 -10.26 -5.73 4.06
N VAL A 54 -9.90 -4.46 4.12
CA VAL A 54 -8.57 -3.96 3.73
C VAL A 54 -8.01 -3.07 4.83
N GLY A 55 -6.73 -3.25 5.11
CA GLY A 55 -5.97 -2.37 5.99
C GLY A 55 -4.72 -1.84 5.30
N SER A 56 -4.30 -0.67 5.70
CA SER A 56 -3.07 -0.06 5.22
C SER A 56 -2.30 0.66 6.32
N ALA A 57 -0.98 0.75 6.15
CA ALA A 57 -0.08 1.52 7.00
C ALA A 57 0.87 2.35 6.13
N LEU A 58 0.74 3.67 6.20
CA LEU A 58 1.49 4.68 5.45
C LEU A 58 2.62 5.22 6.30
N LEU A 59 3.86 5.12 5.81
CA LEU A 59 5.06 5.61 6.48
C LEU A 59 5.47 6.97 5.92
N THR A 60 5.66 7.95 6.79
CA THR A 60 6.29 9.24 6.43
C THR A 60 7.81 9.10 6.41
N ILE A 61 8.50 10.03 5.76
CA ILE A 61 9.99 10.11 5.82
C ILE A 61 10.51 10.37 7.25
N LYS A 62 9.67 10.92 8.14
CA LYS A 62 9.98 11.15 9.56
C LYS A 62 9.70 9.92 10.44
N GLN A 63 9.45 8.76 9.82
CA GLN A 63 9.17 7.49 10.52
C GLN A 63 7.86 7.48 11.34
N LYS A 64 6.91 8.37 11.05
CA LYS A 64 5.55 8.32 11.61
C LYS A 64 4.68 7.44 10.74
N VAL A 65 3.83 6.62 11.37
CA VAL A 65 2.91 5.71 10.66
C VAL A 65 1.48 6.21 10.79
N TYR A 66 0.76 6.20 9.65
CA TYR A 66 -0.67 6.48 9.57
C TYR A 66 -1.41 5.26 9.04
N THR A 67 -2.30 4.71 9.83
CA THR A 67 -3.09 3.54 9.45
C THR A 67 -4.45 3.94 8.87
N GLY A 68 -4.97 3.10 7.96
CA GLY A 68 -6.30 3.24 7.40
C GLY A 68 -6.95 1.89 7.16
N CYS A 69 -8.27 1.86 7.15
CA CYS A 69 -9.06 0.72 6.71
C CYS A 69 -10.10 1.17 5.67
N ASN A 70 -10.67 0.23 4.92
CA ASN A 70 -11.76 0.57 4.01
C ASN A 70 -13.06 0.81 4.80
N VAL A 71 -13.82 1.79 4.29
CA VAL A 71 -15.12 2.18 4.84
C VAL A 71 -16.12 2.22 3.70
N GLU A 72 -17.03 1.25 3.66
CA GLU A 72 -18.04 1.14 2.64
C GLU A 72 -19.25 2.03 2.92
N ASN A 73 -20.01 2.30 1.88
CA ASN A 73 -21.24 3.08 1.94
C ASN A 73 -22.31 2.44 1.05
N ALA A 74 -23.56 2.46 1.51
CA ALA A 74 -24.70 1.93 0.76
C ALA A 74 -24.89 2.57 -0.62
N ALA A 75 -24.45 3.81 -0.80
CA ALA A 75 -24.47 4.51 -2.09
C ALA A 75 -23.28 4.16 -3.01
N TYR A 76 -22.39 3.26 -2.61
CA TYR A 76 -21.15 2.81 -3.24
C TYR A 76 -20.13 3.93 -3.54
N SER A 77 -20.49 4.97 -4.26
CA SER A 77 -19.60 6.06 -4.67
C SER A 77 -18.83 6.72 -3.50
N PRO A 78 -19.42 6.97 -2.31
CA PRO A 78 -18.70 7.49 -1.16
C PRO A 78 -17.79 6.48 -0.46
N SER A 79 -17.80 5.20 -0.86
CA SER A 79 -16.91 4.17 -0.29
C SER A 79 -15.46 4.58 -0.42
N ASN A 80 -14.69 4.41 0.65
CA ASN A 80 -13.29 4.81 0.70
C ASN A 80 -12.38 3.61 0.96
N CYS A 81 -11.29 3.50 0.19
CA CYS A 81 -10.29 2.45 0.37
C CYS A 81 -9.38 2.75 1.56
N ALA A 82 -8.77 1.72 2.12
CA ALA A 82 -7.85 1.81 3.25
C ALA A 82 -6.69 2.79 2.98
N GLU A 83 -6.11 2.73 1.79
CA GLU A 83 -4.98 3.55 1.38
C GLU A 83 -5.36 5.04 1.39
N ARG A 84 -6.53 5.38 0.85
CA ARG A 84 -7.02 6.77 0.86
C ARG A 84 -7.33 7.24 2.27
N THR A 85 -7.86 6.37 3.13
CA THR A 85 -8.07 6.69 4.55
C THR A 85 -6.76 7.05 5.23
N ALA A 86 -5.68 6.29 5.00
CA ALA A 86 -4.36 6.56 5.57
C ALA A 86 -3.77 7.87 5.04
N PHE A 87 -3.79 8.08 3.70
CA PHE A 87 -3.28 9.30 3.08
C PHE A 87 -4.03 10.54 3.55
N PHE A 88 -5.36 10.54 3.50
CA PHE A 88 -6.16 11.71 3.86
C PHE A 88 -6.04 12.06 5.34
N LYS A 89 -5.90 11.05 6.21
CA LYS A 89 -5.57 11.27 7.62
C LYS A 89 -4.21 11.97 7.77
N ALA A 90 -3.16 11.45 7.13
CA ALA A 90 -1.82 12.02 7.21
C ALA A 90 -1.77 13.46 6.66
N ILE A 91 -2.37 13.70 5.49
CA ILE A 91 -2.44 15.01 4.86
C ILE A 91 -3.22 16.00 5.73
N SER A 92 -4.35 15.59 6.33
CA SER A 92 -5.15 16.44 7.21
C SER A 92 -4.43 16.82 8.52
N GLU A 93 -3.41 16.04 8.90
CA GLU A 93 -2.51 16.35 10.03
C GLU A 93 -1.25 17.12 9.61
N GLY A 94 -1.14 17.50 8.32
CA GLY A 94 -0.04 18.34 7.81
C GLY A 94 1.17 17.58 7.26
N GLU A 95 1.14 16.24 7.22
CA GLU A 95 2.23 15.45 6.62
C GLU A 95 2.10 15.45 5.09
N LYS A 96 3.23 15.60 4.39
CA LYS A 96 3.28 15.65 2.92
C LYS A 96 4.35 14.75 2.30
N ASP A 97 5.26 14.22 3.11
CA ASP A 97 6.42 13.48 2.64
C ASP A 97 6.35 12.02 3.10
N PHE A 98 6.19 11.11 2.15
CA PHE A 98 5.95 9.70 2.41
C PHE A 98 7.03 8.81 1.79
N ALA A 99 7.35 7.70 2.46
CA ALA A 99 8.36 6.75 2.04
C ALA A 99 7.77 5.44 1.50
N ALA A 100 6.72 4.91 2.15
CA ALA A 100 6.14 3.62 1.79
C ALA A 100 4.70 3.48 2.30
N ILE A 101 3.96 2.54 1.71
CA ILE A 101 2.68 2.06 2.23
C ILE A 101 2.65 0.53 2.21
N ALA A 102 2.19 -0.09 3.30
CA ALA A 102 1.84 -1.51 3.33
C ALA A 102 0.32 -1.68 3.22
N ILE A 103 -0.11 -2.70 2.46
CA ILE A 103 -1.51 -2.99 2.19
C ILE A 103 -1.73 -4.49 2.38
N VAL A 104 -2.78 -4.83 3.11
CA VAL A 104 -3.29 -6.19 3.31
C VAL A 104 -4.78 -6.19 3.09
N GLY A 105 -5.33 -7.29 2.61
CA GLY A 105 -6.78 -7.39 2.48
C GLY A 105 -7.24 -8.77 2.07
N GLY A 106 -8.49 -9.08 2.42
CA GLY A 106 -9.11 -10.35 2.06
C GLY A 106 -10.57 -10.43 2.47
N LYS A 107 -11.27 -11.39 1.87
CA LYS A 107 -12.66 -11.67 2.18
C LYS A 107 -12.75 -12.16 3.63
N ASP A 108 -13.69 -11.59 4.38
CA ASP A 108 -13.90 -11.84 5.82
C ASP A 108 -12.62 -11.65 6.68
N GLY A 109 -11.63 -10.88 6.19
CA GLY A 109 -10.36 -10.65 6.85
C GLY A 109 -9.33 -11.78 6.69
N ILE A 110 -9.57 -12.74 5.80
CA ILE A 110 -8.66 -13.88 5.57
C ILE A 110 -7.63 -13.51 4.48
N LEU A 111 -6.37 -13.48 4.84
CA LEU A 111 -5.26 -13.07 3.96
C LEU A 111 -4.75 -14.25 3.10
N GLN A 112 -5.52 -14.64 2.07
CA GLN A 112 -5.15 -15.72 1.14
C GLN A 112 -4.33 -15.23 -0.05
N ASP A 113 -4.68 -14.04 -0.57
CA ASP A 113 -4.09 -13.47 -1.77
C ASP A 113 -3.50 -12.08 -1.52
N TYR A 114 -2.63 -11.62 -2.43
CA TYR A 114 -2.14 -10.26 -2.42
C TYR A 114 -3.28 -9.30 -2.80
N CYS A 115 -3.43 -8.22 -2.03
CA CYS A 115 -4.42 -7.18 -2.26
C CYS A 115 -3.74 -5.91 -2.83
N PRO A 116 -3.59 -5.78 -4.16
CA PRO A 116 -2.97 -4.59 -4.75
C PRO A 116 -3.91 -3.38 -4.66
N PRO A 117 -3.34 -2.15 -4.58
CA PRO A 117 -4.13 -0.93 -4.56
C PRO A 117 -4.93 -0.76 -5.85
N CYS A 118 -6.18 -0.31 -5.76
CA CYS A 118 -7.01 -0.02 -6.93
C CYS A 118 -6.47 1.20 -7.71
N GLY A 119 -6.94 1.39 -8.95
CA GLY A 119 -6.47 2.48 -9.82
C GLY A 119 -6.68 3.87 -9.22
N VAL A 120 -7.79 4.09 -8.51
CA VAL A 120 -8.07 5.37 -7.82
C VAL A 120 -7.05 5.61 -6.70
N CYS A 121 -6.70 4.59 -5.92
CA CYS A 121 -5.71 4.72 -4.86
C CYS A 121 -4.31 5.00 -5.41
N ARG A 122 -3.92 4.35 -6.52
CA ARG A 122 -2.64 4.62 -7.20
C ARG A 122 -2.57 6.07 -7.68
N GLN A 123 -3.67 6.60 -8.24
CA GLN A 123 -3.75 7.99 -8.67
C GLN A 123 -3.67 8.96 -7.48
N VAL A 124 -4.32 8.66 -6.36
CA VAL A 124 -4.20 9.47 -5.13
C VAL A 124 -2.76 9.47 -4.60
N MET A 125 -2.09 8.31 -4.59
CA MET A 125 -0.68 8.24 -4.21
C MET A 125 0.19 9.13 -5.11
N ARG A 126 -0.05 9.11 -6.45
CA ARG A 126 0.72 9.88 -7.45
C ARG A 126 0.70 11.39 -7.19
N GLU A 127 -0.34 11.91 -6.56
CA GLU A 127 -0.44 13.32 -6.17
C GLU A 127 0.62 13.73 -5.13
N PHE A 128 0.95 12.82 -4.20
CA PHE A 128 1.71 13.17 -3.00
C PHE A 128 3.13 12.59 -2.98
N VAL A 129 3.50 11.72 -3.95
CA VAL A 129 4.79 11.03 -3.90
C VAL A 129 5.53 11.03 -5.24
N ASP A 130 6.88 10.96 -5.20
CA ASP A 130 7.67 10.60 -6.38
C ASP A 130 7.47 9.09 -6.66
N PRO A 131 6.83 8.72 -7.79
CA PRO A 131 6.50 7.32 -8.08
C PRO A 131 7.73 6.42 -8.26
N ARG A 132 8.91 6.98 -8.50
CA ARG A 132 10.18 6.25 -8.64
C ARG A 132 10.86 5.94 -7.30
N LYS A 133 10.36 6.51 -6.20
CA LYS A 133 10.95 6.37 -4.86
C LYS A 133 10.00 5.75 -3.86
N PHE A 134 8.70 5.98 -4.02
CA PHE A 134 7.69 5.51 -3.09
C PHE A 134 7.44 4.00 -3.24
N LEU A 135 7.51 3.30 -2.11
CA LEU A 135 7.34 1.85 -2.07
C LEU A 135 5.90 1.46 -1.71
N VAL A 136 5.34 0.57 -2.51
CA VAL A 136 4.04 -0.08 -2.27
C VAL A 136 4.29 -1.53 -1.90
N ILE A 137 3.97 -1.89 -0.66
CA ILE A 137 4.14 -3.23 -0.10
C ILE A 137 2.77 -3.89 -0.10
N VAL A 138 2.64 -5.02 -0.78
CA VAL A 138 1.39 -5.80 -0.86
C VAL A 138 1.64 -7.12 -0.17
N ALA A 139 0.94 -7.39 0.93
CA ALA A 139 1.30 -8.51 1.80
C ALA A 139 0.13 -9.45 2.10
N LYS A 140 0.48 -10.71 2.38
CA LYS A 140 -0.38 -11.73 2.99
C LYS A 140 0.03 -12.03 4.43
N SER A 141 1.32 -11.83 4.76
CA SER A 141 1.87 -11.94 6.11
C SER A 141 3.14 -11.10 6.23
N GLU A 142 3.72 -11.02 7.42
CA GLU A 142 5.01 -10.36 7.68
C GLU A 142 6.18 -10.99 6.89
N GLU A 143 6.06 -12.24 6.47
CA GLU A 143 7.06 -13.01 5.73
C GLU A 143 6.74 -13.17 4.24
N ASP A 144 5.45 -13.04 3.85
CA ASP A 144 4.99 -13.21 2.48
C ASP A 144 4.41 -11.90 1.92
N TYR A 145 5.26 -11.12 1.25
CA TYR A 145 4.93 -9.81 0.69
C TYR A 145 5.68 -9.54 -0.61
N LEU A 146 5.12 -8.66 -1.42
CA LEU A 146 5.71 -8.11 -2.64
C LEU A 146 5.95 -6.61 -2.43
N VAL A 147 7.02 -6.09 -3.05
CA VAL A 147 7.36 -4.67 -2.99
C VAL A 147 7.46 -4.13 -4.41
N TYR A 148 6.81 -2.99 -4.65
CA TYR A 148 6.81 -2.29 -5.92
C TYR A 148 7.15 -0.82 -5.71
N PHE A 149 7.78 -0.18 -6.70
CA PHE A 149 7.67 1.27 -6.83
C PHE A 149 6.29 1.63 -7.39
N LEU A 150 5.77 2.80 -7.04
CA LEU A 150 4.46 3.21 -7.55
C LEU A 150 4.45 3.29 -9.09
N GLU A 151 5.56 3.68 -9.73
CA GLU A 151 5.68 3.73 -11.19
C GLU A 151 5.47 2.38 -11.87
N GLU A 152 5.80 1.26 -11.20
CA GLU A 152 5.55 -0.10 -11.72
C GLU A 152 4.06 -0.45 -11.71
N LEU A 153 3.29 0.14 -10.80
CA LEU A 153 1.85 -0.09 -10.66
C LEU A 153 1.00 0.96 -11.40
N LEU A 154 1.57 2.10 -11.75
CA LEU A 154 0.92 3.19 -12.47
C LEU A 154 1.90 3.82 -13.47
N PRO A 155 2.28 3.09 -14.55
CA PRO A 155 3.21 3.60 -15.56
C PRO A 155 2.59 4.77 -16.33
N ILE A 156 3.44 5.72 -16.75
CA ILE A 156 3.04 6.90 -17.56
C ILE A 156 1.85 7.63 -16.94
N SER A 157 1.94 7.87 -15.63
CA SER A 157 0.84 8.45 -14.85
C SER A 157 0.79 9.97 -14.93
N PHE A 158 -0.42 10.53 -15.07
CA PHE A 158 -0.65 11.95 -14.91
C PHE A 158 -0.42 12.37 -13.44
N GLY A 159 0.20 13.53 -13.22
CA GLY A 159 0.49 14.02 -11.88
C GLY A 159 0.77 15.51 -11.85
N PRO A 160 1.11 16.10 -10.69
CA PRO A 160 1.31 17.54 -10.49
C PRO A 160 2.30 18.16 -11.47
N ASP A 161 3.34 17.42 -11.84
CA ASP A 161 4.38 17.80 -12.80
C ASP A 161 3.88 18.12 -14.23
N TYR A 162 2.62 17.83 -14.54
CA TYR A 162 1.98 18.21 -15.82
C TYR A 162 1.19 19.51 -15.74
N ILE A 163 1.01 20.11 -14.55
CA ILE A 163 0.16 21.28 -14.31
C ILE A 163 0.97 22.48 -13.80
N GLU A 164 2.22 22.27 -13.39
CA GLU A 164 3.15 23.33 -12.93
C GLU A 164 3.76 24.14 -14.06
#